data_173e2297bad2d78065316dc4881a4536
#
_entry.id   173e2297bad2d78065316dc4881a4536
#
_cell.length_a   1.000
_cell.length_b   1.000
_cell.length_c   1.000
_cell.angle_alpha   90.00
_cell.angle_beta   90.00
_cell.angle_gamma   90.00
#
_symmetry.space_group_name_H-M   'P 1'
#
loop_
_entity.id
_entity.type
_entity.pdbx_description
1 polymer ?
#
loop_
_entity_poly.entity_id
_entity_poly.type
_entity_poly.pdbx_seq_one_letter_code
_entity_poly.pdbx_strand_id
1 'polypeptide(L)'
;DIGSIIAEAMDKVGKEGVITVEEGQSLDNELDVVEGMQFDRGYLSPYFATNQQTMTAELDDPYVLLFDKKITNIKDMLPVLEGVAKASKPLLIIAEDVEGEALATLVVNSIRGVVKVVAVKAPGFGDRRKAMLEDIAILTGGTVISEEVGLSLEKAELKDLGTAKKVTVNKENTTIIDGGGDKTAIEGRVTQIRSQIEEATSDYDKEKMQERVAKLAGGVAVIKVGAATEVEMKEKKARVE
;
A
#
# COMPACT_ATOMS: atom_id res chain seq x y z
N ASP A 1 2.66 23.59 16.84
CA ASP A 1 3.76 22.79 17.41
C ASP A 1 3.80 21.38 16.79
N ILE A 2 4.96 20.99 16.30
CA ILE A 2 5.17 19.68 15.65
C ILE A 2 4.91 18.54 16.62
N GLY A 3 5.40 18.64 17.86
CA GLY A 3 5.19 17.62 18.88
C GLY A 3 3.73 17.39 19.21
N SER A 4 2.93 18.45 19.27
CA SER A 4 1.48 18.35 19.51
C SER A 4 0.76 17.65 18.34
N ILE A 5 1.18 17.92 17.10
CA ILE A 5 0.61 17.28 15.92
C ILE A 5 0.91 15.79 15.90
N ILE A 6 2.13 15.39 16.24
CA ILE A 6 2.52 13.98 16.33
C ILE A 6 1.71 13.26 17.41
N ALA A 7 1.55 13.87 18.57
CA ALA A 7 0.75 13.29 19.65
C ALA A 7 -0.71 13.12 19.24
N GLU A 8 -1.30 14.12 18.58
CA GLU A 8 -2.65 14.06 18.05
C GLU A 8 -2.81 12.94 17.00
N ALA A 9 -1.80 12.80 16.12
CA ALA A 9 -1.79 11.76 15.10
C ALA A 9 -1.78 10.37 15.74
N MET A 10 -0.96 10.16 16.75
CA MET A 10 -0.88 8.88 17.46
C MET A 10 -2.18 8.52 18.18
N ASP A 11 -2.85 9.51 18.76
CA ASP A 11 -4.16 9.31 19.38
C ASP A 11 -5.22 8.88 18.36
N LYS A 12 -5.20 9.48 17.17
CA LYS A 12 -6.20 9.19 16.14
C LYS A 12 -6.03 7.83 15.47
N VAL A 13 -4.79 7.39 15.24
CA VAL A 13 -4.52 6.12 14.53
C VAL A 13 -4.22 4.94 15.47
N GLY A 14 -3.94 5.19 16.74
CA GLY A 14 -3.64 4.15 17.71
C GLY A 14 -2.24 3.56 17.55
N LYS A 15 -1.96 2.49 18.31
CA LYS A 15 -0.62 1.89 18.38
C LYS A 15 -0.16 1.24 17.09
N GLU A 16 -1.09 0.64 16.35
CA GLU A 16 -0.80 -0.04 15.08
C GLU A 16 -0.93 0.91 13.89
N GLY A 17 -1.29 2.16 14.13
CA GLY A 17 -1.44 3.16 13.10
C GLY A 17 -0.11 3.67 12.59
N VAL A 18 -0.14 4.30 11.42
CA VAL A 18 1.03 4.80 10.72
C VAL A 18 0.93 6.31 10.60
N ILE A 19 2.06 6.98 10.76
CA ILE A 19 2.17 8.43 10.57
C ILE A 19 3.13 8.67 9.40
N THR A 20 2.67 9.42 8.39
CA THR A 20 3.53 9.87 7.30
C THR A 20 3.63 11.38 7.30
N VAL A 21 4.72 11.90 6.75
CA VAL A 21 4.97 13.33 6.69
C VAL A 21 5.15 13.72 5.21
N GLU A 22 4.48 14.78 4.80
CA GLU A 22 4.63 15.31 3.45
C GLU A 22 4.65 16.83 3.47
N GLU A 23 5.12 17.44 2.39
CA GLU A 23 5.14 18.89 2.25
C GLU A 23 3.74 19.41 1.96
N GLY A 24 3.29 20.37 2.77
CA GLY A 24 1.99 21.00 2.58
C GLY A 24 2.06 22.20 1.65
N GLN A 25 0.90 22.67 1.25
CA GLN A 25 0.77 23.87 0.39
C GLN A 25 0.44 25.13 1.18
N SER A 26 0.20 24.99 2.48
CA SER A 26 -0.10 26.11 3.36
C SER A 26 1.07 26.42 4.30
N LEU A 27 1.05 27.56 4.95
CA LEU A 27 2.06 27.95 5.92
C LEU A 27 1.88 27.23 7.25
N ASP A 28 0.68 26.71 7.51
CA ASP A 28 0.36 26.01 8.73
C ASP A 28 0.54 24.51 8.59
N ASN A 29 0.87 23.85 9.69
CA ASN A 29 0.90 22.39 9.73
C ASN A 29 -0.52 21.84 9.77
N GLU A 30 -0.76 20.80 9.00
CA GLU A 30 -2.08 20.17 8.92
C GLU A 30 -1.97 18.68 9.24
N LEU A 31 -3.04 18.12 9.81
CA LEU A 31 -3.15 16.70 10.10
C LEU A 31 -4.43 16.14 9.46
N ASP A 32 -4.26 15.15 8.60
CA ASP A 32 -5.38 14.38 8.03
C ASP A 32 -5.22 12.92 8.41
N VAL A 33 -6.33 12.25 8.70
CA VAL A 33 -6.36 10.80 8.86
C VAL A 33 -7.15 10.23 7.70
N VAL A 34 -6.51 9.36 6.93
CA VAL A 34 -7.08 8.76 5.73
C VAL A 34 -7.10 7.25 5.83
N GLU A 35 -7.96 6.62 5.03
CA GLU A 35 -7.97 5.16 4.92
C GLU A 35 -6.66 4.70 4.30
N GLY A 36 -6.00 3.79 4.99
CA GLY A 36 -4.71 3.30 4.52
C GLY A 36 -4.13 2.26 5.46
N MET A 37 -2.99 1.70 5.09
CA MET A 37 -2.27 0.78 5.97
C MET A 37 -0.80 0.68 5.57
N GLN A 38 0.01 0.20 6.52
CA GLN A 38 1.39 -0.17 6.28
C GLN A 38 1.58 -1.63 6.61
N PHE A 39 2.33 -2.33 5.77
CA PHE A 39 2.76 -3.70 6.08
C PHE A 39 4.26 -3.84 5.84
N ASP A 40 4.88 -4.80 6.52
CA ASP A 40 6.32 -4.98 6.58
C ASP A 40 6.88 -5.79 5.40
N ARG A 41 6.65 -5.29 4.19
CA ARG A 41 7.23 -5.82 2.95
C ARG A 41 7.81 -4.67 2.16
N GLY A 42 9.08 -4.80 1.81
CA GLY A 42 9.75 -3.82 0.96
C GLY A 42 9.72 -4.22 -0.51
N TYR A 43 10.29 -3.38 -1.35
CA TYR A 43 10.36 -3.67 -2.79
C TYR A 43 11.25 -4.89 -3.06
N LEU A 44 10.89 -5.65 -4.11
CA LEU A 44 11.65 -6.83 -4.52
C LEU A 44 12.97 -6.50 -5.20
N SER A 45 13.16 -5.26 -5.62
CA SER A 45 14.41 -4.78 -6.18
C SER A 45 14.65 -3.32 -5.77
N PRO A 46 15.88 -2.96 -5.36
CA PRO A 46 16.21 -1.56 -5.06
C PRO A 46 16.14 -0.65 -6.28
N TYR A 47 16.17 -1.22 -7.48
CA TYR A 47 16.04 -0.46 -8.71
C TYR A 47 14.62 0.11 -8.93
N PHE A 48 13.65 -0.31 -8.15
CA PHE A 48 12.31 0.29 -8.14
C PHE A 48 12.27 1.63 -7.42
N ALA A 49 13.28 1.97 -6.62
CA ALA A 49 13.31 3.23 -5.89
C ALA A 49 13.29 4.42 -6.86
N THR A 50 12.41 5.38 -6.57
CA THR A 50 12.28 6.61 -7.37
C THR A 50 13.15 7.74 -6.82
N ASN A 51 13.49 7.68 -5.54
CA ASN A 51 14.40 8.61 -4.88
C ASN A 51 15.64 7.85 -4.42
N GLN A 52 16.77 8.09 -5.07
CA GLN A 52 18.01 7.37 -4.80
C GLN A 52 18.67 7.77 -3.48
N GLN A 53 18.40 8.96 -2.97
CA GLN A 53 18.97 9.44 -1.72
C GLN A 53 18.30 8.76 -0.51
N THR A 54 16.99 8.67 -0.54
CA THR A 54 16.21 8.03 0.54
C THR A 54 15.98 6.54 0.30
N MET A 55 16.24 6.06 -0.91
CA MET A 55 15.96 4.69 -1.34
C MET A 55 14.50 4.32 -1.15
N THR A 56 13.62 5.25 -1.48
CA THR A 56 12.16 5.05 -1.46
C THR A 56 11.58 5.10 -2.86
N ALA A 57 10.51 4.35 -3.07
CA ALA A 57 9.68 4.45 -4.25
C ALA A 57 8.39 5.15 -3.87
N GLU A 58 8.06 6.22 -4.57
CA GLU A 58 6.81 6.96 -4.36
C GLU A 58 5.96 6.86 -5.62
N LEU A 59 4.74 6.38 -5.47
CA LEU A 59 3.78 6.25 -6.56
C LEU A 59 2.59 7.16 -6.27
N ASP A 60 2.34 8.11 -7.16
CA ASP A 60 1.22 9.04 -7.04
C ASP A 60 0.04 8.55 -7.89
N ASP A 61 -1.11 8.42 -7.26
CA ASP A 61 -2.35 7.95 -7.89
C ASP A 61 -2.17 6.60 -8.60
N PRO A 62 -1.58 5.58 -7.93
CA PRO A 62 -1.30 4.30 -8.58
C PRO A 62 -2.50 3.39 -8.66
N TYR A 63 -2.42 2.44 -9.59
CA TYR A 63 -3.22 1.21 -9.53
C TYR A 63 -2.51 0.21 -8.64
N VAL A 64 -3.29 -0.68 -8.02
CA VAL A 64 -2.79 -1.74 -7.14
C VAL A 64 -3.28 -3.07 -7.68
N LEU A 65 -2.35 -3.94 -8.06
CA LEU A 65 -2.66 -5.31 -8.51
C LEU A 65 -2.41 -6.28 -7.36
N LEU A 66 -3.41 -7.10 -7.06
CA LEU A 66 -3.35 -8.09 -6.00
C LEU A 66 -3.45 -9.49 -6.60
N PHE A 67 -2.42 -10.30 -6.44
CA PHE A 67 -2.36 -11.66 -6.98
C PHE A 67 -1.95 -12.63 -5.89
N ASP A 68 -2.64 -13.74 -5.74
CA ASP A 68 -2.42 -14.69 -4.65
C ASP A 68 -1.35 -15.76 -4.94
N LYS A 69 -0.71 -15.70 -6.09
CA LYS A 69 0.33 -16.63 -6.51
C LYS A 69 1.61 -15.92 -6.91
N LYS A 70 2.62 -16.68 -7.31
CA LYS A 70 3.87 -16.15 -7.84
C LYS A 70 3.69 -15.70 -9.28
N ILE A 71 4.36 -14.61 -9.65
CA ILE A 71 4.44 -14.15 -11.03
C ILE A 71 5.82 -14.57 -11.55
N THR A 72 5.82 -15.50 -12.50
CA THR A 72 7.04 -16.03 -13.09
C THR A 72 7.14 -15.75 -14.58
N ASN A 73 5.99 -15.51 -15.24
CA ASN A 73 5.91 -15.27 -16.67
C ASN A 73 5.36 -13.87 -16.95
N ILE A 74 6.20 -13.00 -17.46
CA ILE A 74 5.82 -11.61 -17.74
C ILE A 74 4.72 -11.49 -18.76
N LYS A 75 4.55 -12.48 -19.64
CA LYS A 75 3.48 -12.47 -20.65
C LYS A 75 2.09 -12.39 -20.03
N ASP A 76 1.93 -13.00 -18.84
CA ASP A 76 0.65 -12.98 -18.12
C ASP A 76 0.31 -11.56 -17.64
N MET A 77 1.33 -10.72 -17.46
CA MET A 77 1.18 -9.35 -17.02
C MET A 77 0.95 -8.33 -18.14
N LEU A 78 1.20 -8.71 -19.39
CA LEU A 78 1.17 -7.75 -20.50
C LEU A 78 -0.14 -6.96 -20.61
N PRO A 79 -1.33 -7.58 -20.50
CA PRO A 79 -2.58 -6.80 -20.58
C PRO A 79 -2.68 -5.74 -19.48
N VAL A 80 -2.31 -6.07 -18.26
CA VAL A 80 -2.32 -5.13 -17.12
C VAL A 80 -1.32 -4.01 -17.35
N LEU A 81 -0.09 -4.37 -17.74
CA LEU A 81 0.98 -3.37 -17.97
C LEU A 81 0.61 -2.41 -19.10
N GLU A 82 0.04 -2.92 -20.19
CA GLU A 82 -0.40 -2.09 -21.30
C GLU A 82 -1.53 -1.15 -20.90
N GLY A 83 -2.50 -1.65 -20.13
CA GLY A 83 -3.61 -0.84 -19.62
C GLY A 83 -3.16 0.28 -18.72
N VAL A 84 -2.24 -0.02 -17.80
CA VAL A 84 -1.68 0.96 -16.86
C VAL A 84 -0.84 2.00 -17.60
N ALA A 85 -0.02 1.57 -18.57
CA ALA A 85 0.79 2.47 -19.38
C ALA A 85 -0.09 3.42 -20.21
N LYS A 86 -1.17 2.93 -20.80
CA LYS A 86 -2.13 3.77 -21.54
C LYS A 86 -2.82 4.78 -20.64
N ALA A 87 -3.10 4.40 -19.39
CA ALA A 87 -3.70 5.30 -18.42
C ALA A 87 -2.68 6.30 -17.84
N SER A 88 -1.41 6.14 -18.15
CA SER A 88 -0.31 6.98 -17.64
C SER A 88 -0.26 7.01 -16.11
N LYS A 89 -0.53 5.88 -15.49
CA LYS A 89 -0.52 5.74 -14.03
C LYS A 89 0.53 4.74 -13.57
N PRO A 90 1.08 4.91 -12.37
CA PRO A 90 1.97 3.90 -11.80
C PRO A 90 1.21 2.66 -11.35
N LEU A 91 1.94 1.59 -11.11
CA LEU A 91 1.39 0.31 -10.67
C LEU A 91 2.17 -0.24 -9.49
N LEU A 92 1.45 -0.58 -8.42
CA LEU A 92 1.97 -1.39 -7.33
C LEU A 92 1.50 -2.83 -7.52
N ILE A 93 2.42 -3.77 -7.56
CA ILE A 93 2.12 -5.20 -7.65
C ILE A 93 2.34 -5.82 -6.28
N ILE A 94 1.31 -6.45 -5.74
CA ILE A 94 1.38 -7.22 -4.50
C ILE A 94 1.04 -8.66 -4.84
N ALA A 95 2.03 -9.54 -4.80
CA ALA A 95 1.89 -10.95 -5.18
C ALA A 95 2.62 -11.83 -4.16
N GLU A 96 2.40 -13.14 -4.22
CA GLU A 96 3.16 -14.07 -3.37
C GLU A 96 4.65 -13.88 -3.58
N ASP A 97 5.09 -13.76 -4.82
CA ASP A 97 6.45 -13.39 -5.21
C ASP A 97 6.46 -12.96 -6.68
N VAL A 98 7.51 -12.31 -7.11
CA VAL A 98 7.78 -12.05 -8.53
C VAL A 98 9.22 -12.49 -8.78
N GLU A 99 9.40 -13.47 -9.65
CA GLU A 99 10.67 -14.17 -9.81
C GLU A 99 11.25 -14.06 -11.23
N GLY A 100 12.57 -14.26 -11.31
CA GLY A 100 13.29 -14.50 -12.56
C GLY A 100 13.12 -13.41 -13.60
N GLU A 101 12.79 -13.82 -14.82
CA GLU A 101 12.63 -12.91 -15.95
C GLU A 101 11.49 -11.91 -15.76
N ALA A 102 10.44 -12.30 -15.05
CA ALA A 102 9.33 -11.40 -14.77
C ALA A 102 9.80 -10.19 -13.96
N LEU A 103 10.55 -10.44 -12.89
CA LEU A 103 11.10 -9.35 -12.08
C LEU A 103 12.07 -8.49 -12.88
N ALA A 104 13.00 -9.13 -13.60
CA ALA A 104 13.98 -8.41 -14.41
C ALA A 104 13.31 -7.50 -15.46
N THR A 105 12.28 -8.00 -16.11
CA THR A 105 11.55 -7.22 -17.13
C THR A 105 10.82 -6.02 -16.51
N LEU A 106 10.20 -6.22 -15.34
CA LEU A 106 9.55 -5.11 -14.63
C LEU A 106 10.57 -4.02 -14.24
N VAL A 107 11.73 -4.44 -13.73
CA VAL A 107 12.80 -3.51 -13.36
C VAL A 107 13.27 -2.71 -14.58
N VAL A 108 13.54 -3.37 -15.70
CA VAL A 108 14.00 -2.72 -16.94
C VAL A 108 12.96 -1.70 -17.43
N ASN A 109 11.68 -2.07 -17.45
CA ASN A 109 10.63 -1.17 -17.91
C ASN A 109 10.45 0.03 -16.97
N SER A 110 10.64 -0.19 -15.68
CA SER A 110 10.61 0.90 -14.70
C SER A 110 11.77 1.87 -14.90
N ILE A 111 12.98 1.35 -15.07
CA ILE A 111 14.19 2.17 -15.32
C ILE A 111 14.05 2.97 -16.61
N ARG A 112 13.50 2.37 -17.66
CA ARG A 112 13.29 3.03 -18.96
C ARG A 112 12.14 4.04 -18.96
N GLY A 113 11.34 4.06 -17.91
CA GLY A 113 10.19 4.96 -17.80
C GLY A 113 9.00 4.57 -18.66
N VAL A 114 8.95 3.34 -19.16
CA VAL A 114 7.81 2.84 -19.95
C VAL A 114 6.57 2.74 -19.07
N VAL A 115 6.75 2.19 -17.87
CA VAL A 115 5.71 2.14 -16.84
C VAL A 115 6.41 2.25 -15.48
N LYS A 116 5.87 3.08 -14.61
CA LYS A 116 6.38 3.22 -13.24
C LYS A 116 5.75 2.11 -12.40
N VAL A 117 6.54 1.08 -12.08
CA VAL A 117 6.05 -0.10 -11.39
C VAL A 117 6.93 -0.41 -10.18
N VAL A 118 6.29 -0.89 -9.12
CA VAL A 118 6.98 -1.43 -7.93
C VAL A 118 6.31 -2.74 -7.59
N ALA A 119 7.10 -3.77 -7.34
CA ALA A 119 6.61 -5.08 -6.93
C ALA A 119 7.05 -5.39 -5.50
N VAL A 120 6.13 -5.87 -4.69
CA VAL A 120 6.38 -6.30 -3.31
C VAL A 120 5.72 -7.65 -3.07
N LYS A 121 6.20 -8.38 -2.07
CA LYS A 121 5.55 -9.62 -1.65
C LYS A 121 4.31 -9.31 -0.82
N ALA A 122 3.29 -10.14 -0.95
CA ALA A 122 2.11 -10.08 -0.10
C ALA A 122 2.50 -10.37 1.36
N PRO A 123 1.90 -9.67 2.33
CA PRO A 123 2.20 -9.93 3.73
C PRO A 123 1.60 -11.23 4.22
N GLY A 124 2.22 -11.84 5.24
CA GLY A 124 1.76 -13.08 5.84
C GLY A 124 2.11 -14.31 5.04
N PHE A 125 1.58 -15.44 5.47
CA PHE A 125 1.80 -16.76 4.88
C PHE A 125 0.50 -17.56 4.87
N GLY A 126 0.34 -18.45 3.88
CA GLY A 126 -0.80 -19.35 3.81
C GLY A 126 -2.14 -18.65 3.80
N ASP A 127 -3.06 -19.14 4.61
CA ASP A 127 -4.42 -18.57 4.69
C ASP A 127 -4.44 -17.13 5.21
N ARG A 128 -3.50 -16.78 6.07
CA ARG A 128 -3.38 -15.40 6.54
C ARG A 128 -3.01 -14.46 5.40
N ARG A 129 -2.13 -14.89 4.50
CA ARG A 129 -1.78 -14.11 3.30
C ARG A 129 -3.01 -13.82 2.46
N LYS A 130 -3.85 -14.83 2.24
CA LYS A 130 -5.10 -14.67 1.49
C LYS A 130 -6.02 -13.66 2.17
N ALA A 131 -6.16 -13.76 3.49
CA ALA A 131 -6.98 -12.83 4.25
C ALA A 131 -6.44 -11.40 4.20
N MET A 132 -5.12 -11.22 4.30
CA MET A 132 -4.50 -9.91 4.23
C MET A 132 -4.60 -9.30 2.82
N LEU A 133 -4.50 -10.11 1.78
CA LEU A 133 -4.74 -9.65 0.41
C LEU A 133 -6.18 -9.14 0.24
N GLU A 134 -7.15 -9.85 0.81
CA GLU A 134 -8.55 -9.39 0.79
C GLU A 134 -8.73 -8.09 1.58
N ASP A 135 -8.04 -7.94 2.71
CA ASP A 135 -8.06 -6.69 3.47
C ASP A 135 -7.57 -5.52 2.60
N ILE A 136 -6.48 -5.73 1.88
CA ILE A 136 -5.91 -4.71 1.00
C ILE A 136 -6.84 -4.45 -0.20
N ALA A 137 -7.48 -5.48 -0.73
CA ALA A 137 -8.44 -5.34 -1.82
C ALA A 137 -9.61 -4.44 -1.41
N ILE A 138 -10.15 -4.66 -0.24
CA ILE A 138 -11.26 -3.86 0.30
C ILE A 138 -10.80 -2.41 0.56
N LEU A 139 -9.60 -2.24 1.10
CA LEU A 139 -9.03 -0.93 1.37
C LEU A 139 -8.85 -0.11 0.09
N THR A 140 -8.42 -0.74 -0.99
CA THR A 140 -8.08 -0.07 -2.26
C THR A 140 -9.20 -0.10 -3.29
N GLY A 141 -10.26 -0.86 -3.03
CA GLY A 141 -11.36 -1.02 -3.98
C GLY A 141 -11.05 -1.98 -5.13
N GLY A 142 -10.02 -2.81 -4.96
CA GLY A 142 -9.61 -3.78 -5.96
C GLY A 142 -10.19 -5.18 -5.72
N THR A 143 -9.77 -6.11 -6.55
CA THR A 143 -10.16 -7.51 -6.47
C THR A 143 -8.88 -8.35 -6.42
N VAL A 144 -8.81 -9.31 -5.50
CA VAL A 144 -7.71 -10.27 -5.50
C VAL A 144 -7.87 -11.18 -6.70
N ILE A 145 -6.88 -11.19 -7.58
CA ILE A 145 -6.86 -12.09 -8.72
C ILE A 145 -6.46 -13.47 -8.20
N SER A 146 -7.43 -14.37 -8.15
CA SER A 146 -7.25 -15.73 -7.64
C SER A 146 -7.80 -16.75 -8.65
N GLU A 147 -6.95 -17.68 -9.03
CA GLU A 147 -7.36 -18.75 -9.94
C GLU A 147 -8.40 -19.68 -9.30
N GLU A 148 -8.38 -19.78 -7.96
CA GLU A 148 -9.35 -20.59 -7.22
C GLU A 148 -10.79 -20.11 -7.42
N VAL A 149 -10.99 -18.82 -7.68
CA VAL A 149 -12.31 -18.25 -7.97
C VAL A 149 -12.52 -17.95 -9.47
N GLY A 150 -11.66 -18.50 -10.31
CA GLY A 150 -11.81 -18.39 -11.76
C GLY A 150 -11.20 -17.13 -12.38
N LEU A 151 -10.42 -16.38 -11.64
CA LEU A 151 -9.76 -15.18 -12.15
C LEU A 151 -8.32 -15.49 -12.57
N SER A 152 -7.81 -14.79 -13.58
CA SER A 152 -6.43 -14.96 -14.04
C SER A 152 -5.80 -13.60 -14.37
N LEU A 153 -4.48 -13.51 -14.27
CA LEU A 153 -3.73 -12.29 -14.61
C LEU A 153 -3.95 -11.87 -16.06
N GLU A 154 -3.97 -12.84 -16.97
CA GLU A 154 -4.12 -12.58 -18.41
C GLU A 154 -5.44 -11.90 -18.76
N LYS A 155 -6.47 -12.13 -17.96
CA LYS A 155 -7.81 -11.58 -18.17
C LYS A 155 -8.11 -10.39 -17.26
N ALA A 156 -7.17 -10.00 -16.39
CA ALA A 156 -7.36 -8.87 -15.51
C ALA A 156 -7.45 -7.56 -16.29
N GLU A 157 -8.39 -6.73 -15.86
CA GLU A 157 -8.64 -5.42 -16.47
C GLU A 157 -8.41 -4.32 -15.43
N LEU A 158 -8.34 -3.08 -15.86
CA LEU A 158 -8.14 -1.95 -14.94
C LEU A 158 -9.21 -1.88 -13.85
N LYS A 159 -10.44 -2.27 -14.16
CA LYS A 159 -11.55 -2.31 -13.18
C LYS A 159 -11.32 -3.27 -12.02
N ASP A 160 -10.44 -4.27 -12.23
CA ASP A 160 -10.11 -5.25 -11.18
C ASP A 160 -9.01 -4.75 -10.24
N LEU A 161 -8.32 -3.69 -10.63
CA LEU A 161 -7.22 -3.12 -9.85
C LEU A 161 -7.75 -2.18 -8.77
N GLY A 162 -7.07 -2.18 -7.63
CA GLY A 162 -7.32 -1.19 -6.60
C GLY A 162 -6.68 0.15 -6.95
N THR A 163 -7.02 1.17 -6.19
CA THR A 163 -6.46 2.51 -6.34
C THR A 163 -6.10 3.09 -4.97
N ALA A 164 -5.20 4.04 -4.98
CA ALA A 164 -4.85 4.82 -3.79
C ALA A 164 -4.38 6.20 -4.26
N LYS A 165 -4.37 7.15 -3.36
CA LYS A 165 -3.85 8.47 -3.67
C LYS A 165 -2.33 8.44 -3.77
N LYS A 166 -1.67 7.67 -2.89
CA LYS A 166 -0.22 7.54 -2.86
C LYS A 166 0.18 6.20 -2.27
N VAL A 167 1.28 5.65 -2.77
CA VAL A 167 1.95 4.48 -2.18
C VAL A 167 3.42 4.83 -2.01
N THR A 168 3.97 4.51 -0.84
CA THR A 168 5.41 4.66 -0.56
C THR A 168 5.98 3.31 -0.18
N VAL A 169 7.08 2.92 -0.82
CA VAL A 169 7.75 1.64 -0.56
C VAL A 169 9.22 1.89 -0.30
N ASN A 170 9.75 1.31 0.77
CA ASN A 170 11.19 1.31 1.04
C ASN A 170 11.68 -0.14 1.14
N LYS A 171 12.86 -0.35 1.70
CA LYS A 171 13.45 -1.70 1.84
C LYS A 171 12.63 -2.62 2.73
N GLU A 172 11.86 -2.08 3.65
CA GLU A 172 11.23 -2.84 4.73
C GLU A 172 9.71 -2.76 4.73
N ASN A 173 9.14 -1.67 4.22
CA ASN A 173 7.72 -1.40 4.38
C ASN A 173 7.07 -0.91 3.08
N THR A 174 5.78 -1.22 2.97
CA THR A 174 4.88 -0.65 1.97
C THR A 174 3.77 0.09 2.70
N THR A 175 3.55 1.35 2.35
CA THR A 175 2.51 2.19 2.95
C THR A 175 1.54 2.63 1.86
N ILE A 176 0.27 2.28 2.04
CA ILE A 176 -0.83 2.68 1.15
C ILE A 176 -1.54 3.84 1.82
N ILE A 177 -1.62 4.97 1.14
CA ILE A 177 -2.19 6.21 1.67
C ILE A 177 -3.44 6.56 0.88
N ASP A 178 -4.55 6.74 1.56
CA ASP A 178 -5.85 7.10 1.00
C ASP A 178 -6.28 6.12 -0.08
N GLY A 179 -6.54 4.88 0.34
CA GLY A 179 -7.04 3.82 -0.55
C GLY A 179 -8.41 4.17 -1.13
N GLY A 180 -8.64 3.74 -2.38
CA GLY A 180 -9.86 4.06 -3.11
C GLY A 180 -11.08 3.20 -2.75
N GLY A 181 -10.97 2.35 -1.72
CA GLY A 181 -12.08 1.51 -1.29
C GLY A 181 -13.21 2.29 -0.61
N ASP A 182 -14.39 1.69 -0.61
CA ASP A 182 -15.56 2.26 0.04
C ASP A 182 -15.42 2.14 1.56
N LYS A 183 -15.59 3.24 2.28
CA LYS A 183 -15.53 3.28 3.74
C LYS A 183 -16.50 2.28 4.39
N THR A 184 -17.70 2.16 3.85
CA THR A 184 -18.70 1.19 4.35
C THR A 184 -18.21 -0.24 4.21
N ALA A 185 -17.55 -0.57 3.09
CA ALA A 185 -16.98 -1.91 2.87
C ALA A 185 -15.83 -2.18 3.85
N ILE A 186 -15.00 -1.19 4.13
CA ILE A 186 -13.91 -1.29 5.10
C ILE A 186 -14.45 -1.55 6.50
N GLU A 187 -15.46 -0.79 6.92
CA GLU A 187 -16.13 -0.98 8.21
C GLU A 187 -16.78 -2.36 8.33
N GLY A 188 -17.40 -2.83 7.26
CA GLY A 188 -17.98 -4.18 7.20
C GLY A 188 -16.92 -5.27 7.35
N ARG A 189 -15.75 -5.10 6.73
CA ARG A 189 -14.64 -6.03 6.87
C ARG A 189 -14.11 -6.07 8.30
N VAL A 190 -13.97 -4.91 8.95
CA VAL A 190 -13.56 -4.82 10.36
C VAL A 190 -14.55 -5.57 11.25
N THR A 191 -15.84 -5.37 11.04
CA THR A 191 -16.88 -6.07 11.80
C THR A 191 -16.79 -7.59 11.61
N GLN A 192 -16.57 -8.04 10.39
CA GLN A 192 -16.40 -9.46 10.07
C GLN A 192 -15.22 -10.06 10.82
N ILE A 193 -14.07 -9.37 10.80
CA ILE A 193 -12.86 -9.84 11.49
C ILE A 193 -13.09 -9.89 13.00
N ARG A 194 -13.77 -8.90 13.58
CA ARG A 194 -14.08 -8.89 15.01
C ARG A 194 -14.95 -10.06 15.40
N SER A 195 -15.90 -10.45 14.56
CA SER A 195 -16.70 -11.66 14.79
C SER A 195 -15.84 -12.92 14.77
N GLN A 196 -14.88 -12.99 13.86
CA GLN A 196 -13.95 -14.13 13.79
C GLN A 196 -13.04 -14.20 15.01
N ILE A 197 -12.65 -13.06 15.60
CA ILE A 197 -11.87 -13.03 16.84
C ILE A 197 -12.64 -13.67 17.98
N GLU A 198 -13.93 -13.38 18.10
CA GLU A 198 -14.78 -13.96 19.14
C GLU A 198 -14.90 -15.48 19.03
N GLU A 199 -14.86 -16.00 17.80
CA GLU A 199 -14.96 -17.44 17.54
C GLU A 199 -13.62 -18.17 17.63
N ALA A 200 -12.50 -17.45 17.58
CA ALA A 200 -11.16 -18.04 17.59
C ALA A 200 -10.84 -18.63 18.96
N THR A 201 -10.16 -19.78 18.96
CA THR A 201 -9.77 -20.49 20.17
C THR A 201 -8.30 -20.29 20.52
N SER A 202 -7.46 -19.94 19.56
CA SER A 202 -6.03 -19.71 19.73
C SER A 202 -5.76 -18.24 20.06
N ASP A 203 -4.99 -17.99 21.11
CA ASP A 203 -4.56 -16.63 21.47
C ASP A 203 -3.70 -16.01 20.35
N TYR A 204 -2.91 -16.82 19.68
CA TYR A 204 -2.08 -16.38 18.54
C TYR A 204 -2.98 -15.90 17.38
N ASP A 205 -4.01 -16.68 17.03
CA ASP A 205 -4.94 -16.30 15.96
C ASP A 205 -5.70 -15.03 16.30
N LYS A 206 -6.14 -14.89 17.56
CA LYS A 206 -6.82 -13.69 18.04
C LYS A 206 -5.91 -12.47 17.90
N GLU A 207 -4.66 -12.59 18.32
CA GLU A 207 -3.68 -11.51 18.23
C GLU A 207 -3.45 -11.08 16.77
N LYS A 208 -3.29 -12.04 15.86
CA LYS A 208 -3.06 -11.75 14.45
C LYS A 208 -4.28 -11.11 13.77
N MET A 209 -5.47 -11.53 14.14
CA MET A 209 -6.70 -10.89 13.66
C MET A 209 -6.90 -9.50 14.26
N GLN A 210 -6.52 -9.29 15.51
CA GLN A 210 -6.54 -7.96 16.13
C GLN A 210 -5.58 -6.99 15.44
N GLU A 211 -4.41 -7.46 15.02
CA GLU A 211 -3.46 -6.66 14.22
C GLU A 211 -4.09 -6.22 12.90
N ARG A 212 -4.82 -7.12 12.22
CA ARG A 212 -5.51 -6.81 10.98
C ARG A 212 -6.59 -5.74 11.18
N VAL A 213 -7.38 -5.87 12.25
CA VAL A 213 -8.39 -4.86 12.61
C VAL A 213 -7.73 -3.50 12.84
N ALA A 214 -6.65 -3.49 13.61
CA ALA A 214 -5.94 -2.25 13.91
C ALA A 214 -5.41 -1.56 12.65
N LYS A 215 -4.89 -2.33 11.69
CA LYS A 215 -4.41 -1.80 10.43
C LYS A 215 -5.54 -1.20 9.57
N LEU A 216 -6.67 -1.89 9.50
CA LEU A 216 -7.81 -1.42 8.71
C LEU A 216 -8.54 -0.24 9.36
N ALA A 217 -8.76 -0.32 10.68
CA ALA A 217 -9.53 0.68 11.42
C ALA A 217 -8.71 1.92 11.78
N GLY A 218 -7.41 1.75 12.01
CA GLY A 218 -6.53 2.84 12.42
C GLY A 218 -6.20 3.84 11.33
N GLY A 219 -6.16 3.38 10.08
CA GLY A 219 -5.82 4.25 8.95
C GLY A 219 -4.37 4.74 8.98
N VAL A 220 -4.12 5.81 8.23
CA VAL A 220 -2.81 6.48 8.15
C VAL A 220 -3.00 7.95 8.47
N ALA A 221 -2.22 8.45 9.42
CA ALA A 221 -2.18 9.87 9.73
C ALA A 221 -1.16 10.55 8.81
N VAL A 222 -1.60 11.55 8.04
CA VAL A 222 -0.76 12.31 7.14
C VAL A 222 -0.54 13.69 7.75
N ILE A 223 0.71 13.99 8.07
CA ILE A 223 1.10 15.29 8.59
C ILE A 223 1.67 16.11 7.44
N LYS A 224 0.98 17.20 7.09
CA LYS A 224 1.43 18.14 6.07
C LYS A 224 2.17 19.26 6.78
N VAL A 225 3.46 19.39 6.51
CA VAL A 225 4.31 20.38 7.17
C VAL A 225 4.24 21.68 6.37
N GLY A 226 3.77 22.75 7.02
CA GLY A 226 3.71 24.07 6.44
C GLY A 226 5.03 24.82 6.59
N ALA A 227 5.41 25.63 5.59
CA ALA A 227 6.58 26.47 5.63
C ALA A 227 6.48 27.60 4.59
N ALA A 228 7.16 28.71 4.87
CA ALA A 228 7.20 29.86 3.96
C ALA A 228 8.15 29.64 2.78
N THR A 229 9.15 28.77 2.94
CA THR A 229 10.15 28.48 1.92
C THR A 229 10.34 26.97 1.78
N GLU A 230 10.84 26.54 0.63
CA GLU A 230 11.16 25.14 0.37
C GLU A 230 12.16 24.57 1.38
N VAL A 231 13.19 25.34 1.71
CA VAL A 231 14.21 24.95 2.70
C VAL A 231 13.59 24.73 4.07
N GLU A 232 12.72 25.63 4.50
CA GLU A 232 12.03 25.55 5.77
C GLU A 232 11.11 24.32 5.82
N MET A 233 10.42 24.01 4.73
CA MET A 233 9.60 22.82 4.60
C MET A 233 10.42 21.54 4.80
N LYS A 234 11.56 21.44 4.16
CA LYS A 234 12.45 20.28 4.27
C LYS A 234 12.96 20.10 5.70
N GLU A 235 13.32 21.18 6.36
CA GLU A 235 13.77 21.15 7.76
C GLU A 235 12.66 20.67 8.69
N LYS A 236 11.43 21.17 8.53
CA LYS A 236 10.30 20.75 9.33
C LYS A 236 9.95 19.29 9.11
N LYS A 237 10.00 18.82 7.85
CA LYS A 237 9.76 17.42 7.52
C LYS A 237 10.81 16.53 8.21
N ALA A 238 12.08 16.88 8.16
CA ALA A 238 13.15 16.13 8.79
C ALA A 238 12.98 16.04 10.32
N ARG A 239 12.49 17.10 10.97
CA ARG A 239 12.22 17.07 12.42
C ARG A 239 11.06 16.15 12.80
N VAL A 240 10.08 16.00 11.92
CA VAL A 240 8.90 15.18 12.18
C VAL A 240 9.19 13.70 11.91
N GLU A 241 9.99 13.39 10.91
CA GLU A 241 10.44 12.04 10.58
C GLU A 241 11.44 11.50 11.60
#